data_865c569e53571fda1dc3e1dab8881734
#
_entry.id   865c569e53571fda1dc3e1dab8881734
#
_cell.length_a   1.000
_cell.length_b   1.000
_cell.length_c   1.000
_cell.angle_alpha   90.00
_cell.angle_beta   90.00
_cell.angle_gamma   90.00
#
_symmetry.space_group_name_H-M   'P 1'
#
loop_
_entity.id
_entity.type
_entity.pdbx_description
1 polymer ?
#
loop_
_entity_poly.entity_id
_entity_poly.type
_entity_poly.pdbx_seq_one_letter_code
_entity_poly.pdbx_strand_id
1 'polypeptide(L)'
;MTFGEKVKTLRKTKDMSQTQLAQAIGVSLRTVGGWEKEGRYPKQHELYQKLADTLGCDISYLMTEEEAFITEATEQFGSRGARQAQQILEQAAAMFAGG
;
A
#
# COMPACT_ATOMS: atom_id res chain seq x y z
N MET A 1 -8.87 -11.10 -4.75
CA MET A 1 -7.52 -10.96 -5.34
C MET A 1 -6.54 -10.40 -4.34
N THR A 2 -5.35 -10.97 -4.29
CA THR A 2 -4.27 -10.41 -3.49
C THR A 2 -3.69 -9.18 -4.19
N PHE A 3 -2.89 -8.41 -3.46
CA PHE A 3 -2.19 -7.27 -4.03
C PHE A 3 -1.35 -7.69 -5.24
N GLY A 4 -0.58 -8.76 -5.09
CA GLY A 4 0.27 -9.25 -6.19
C GLY A 4 -0.50 -9.67 -7.41
N GLU A 5 -1.64 -10.30 -7.23
CA GLU A 5 -2.51 -10.69 -8.34
C GLU A 5 -3.06 -9.47 -9.07
N LYS A 6 -3.42 -8.44 -8.33
CA LYS A 6 -3.89 -7.18 -8.93
C LYS A 6 -2.81 -6.53 -9.76
N VAL A 7 -1.60 -6.45 -9.21
CA VAL A 7 -0.44 -5.88 -9.90
C VAL A 7 -0.16 -6.66 -11.17
N LYS A 8 -0.12 -7.97 -11.07
CA LYS A 8 0.16 -8.84 -12.23
C LYS A 8 -0.89 -8.67 -13.33
N THR A 9 -2.15 -8.64 -12.94
CA THR A 9 -3.25 -8.48 -13.89
C THR A 9 -3.16 -7.14 -14.61
N LEU A 10 -2.99 -6.06 -13.87
CA LEU A 10 -2.89 -4.72 -14.46
C LEU A 10 -1.65 -4.57 -15.31
N ARG A 11 -0.53 -5.13 -14.85
CA ARG A 11 0.72 -5.09 -15.61
C ARG A 11 0.56 -5.77 -16.97
N LYS A 12 -0.04 -6.96 -16.97
CA LYS A 12 -0.28 -7.69 -18.22
C LYS A 12 -1.25 -6.98 -19.15
N THR A 13 -2.26 -6.34 -18.58
CA THR A 13 -3.21 -5.55 -19.36
C THR A 13 -2.50 -4.42 -20.10
N LYS A 14 -1.43 -3.89 -19.52
CA LYS A 14 -0.64 -2.83 -20.13
C LYS A 14 0.57 -3.34 -20.91
N ASP A 15 0.66 -4.65 -21.10
CA ASP A 15 1.79 -5.29 -21.82
C ASP A 15 3.14 -4.94 -21.21
N MET A 16 3.20 -4.83 -19.89
CA MET A 16 4.44 -4.52 -19.18
C MET A 16 5.05 -5.80 -18.61
N SER A 17 6.37 -5.92 -18.73
CA SER A 17 7.10 -6.95 -18.01
C SER A 17 7.31 -6.54 -16.56
N GLN A 18 7.70 -7.50 -15.71
CA GLN A 18 8.06 -7.19 -14.33
C GLN A 18 9.23 -6.19 -14.28
N THR A 19 10.19 -6.36 -15.16
CA THR A 19 11.34 -5.46 -15.24
C THR A 19 10.91 -4.04 -15.60
N GLN A 20 10.02 -3.90 -16.56
CA GLN A 20 9.51 -2.60 -16.97
C GLN A 20 8.76 -1.91 -15.83
N LEU A 21 7.94 -2.66 -15.12
CA LEU A 21 7.22 -2.11 -13.97
C LEU A 21 8.20 -1.68 -12.87
N ALA A 22 9.17 -2.53 -12.55
CA ALA A 22 10.17 -2.23 -11.54
C ALA A 22 10.91 -0.94 -11.86
N GLN A 23 11.33 -0.78 -13.12
CA GLN A 23 12.02 0.42 -13.57
C GLN A 23 11.12 1.65 -13.48
N ALA A 24 9.86 1.51 -13.86
CA ALA A 24 8.92 2.63 -13.86
C ALA A 24 8.67 3.19 -12.46
N ILE A 25 8.64 2.33 -11.46
CA ILE A 25 8.36 2.77 -10.09
C ILE A 25 9.62 2.86 -9.20
N GLY A 26 10.79 2.53 -9.76
CA GLY A 26 12.05 2.70 -9.06
C GLY A 26 12.36 1.65 -8.01
N VAL A 27 11.92 0.41 -8.22
CA VAL A 27 12.24 -0.69 -7.32
C VAL A 27 12.97 -1.80 -8.09
N SER A 28 13.46 -2.80 -7.36
CA SER A 28 14.15 -3.92 -8.00
C SER A 28 13.15 -4.90 -8.59
N LEU A 29 13.60 -5.66 -9.58
CA LEU A 29 12.81 -6.75 -10.16
C LEU A 29 12.42 -7.76 -9.09
N ARG A 30 13.32 -8.03 -8.17
CA ARG A 30 13.07 -8.93 -7.04
C ARG A 30 11.89 -8.46 -6.19
N THR A 31 11.78 -7.16 -5.99
CA THR A 31 10.68 -6.57 -5.22
C THR A 31 9.34 -6.84 -5.90
N VAL A 32 9.26 -6.59 -7.21
CA VAL A 32 8.03 -6.86 -7.97
C VAL A 32 7.70 -8.35 -7.95
N GLY A 33 8.70 -9.19 -8.13
CA GLY A 33 8.52 -10.65 -8.06
C GLY A 33 8.01 -11.10 -6.72
N GLY A 34 8.50 -10.50 -5.65
CA GLY A 34 8.02 -10.80 -4.30
C GLY A 34 6.54 -10.46 -4.11
N TRP A 35 6.10 -9.35 -4.67
CA TRP A 35 4.68 -9.00 -4.62
C TRP A 35 3.82 -10.02 -5.36
N GLU A 36 4.25 -10.42 -6.55
CA GLU A 36 3.44 -11.30 -7.40
C GLU A 36 3.48 -12.76 -6.98
N LYS A 37 4.58 -13.22 -6.39
CA LYS A 37 4.77 -14.64 -6.07
C LYS A 37 4.74 -14.99 -4.60
N GLU A 38 5.18 -14.08 -3.73
CA GLU A 38 5.38 -14.35 -2.31
C GLU A 38 4.35 -13.69 -1.41
N GLY A 39 3.35 -13.04 -1.97
CA GLY A 39 2.30 -12.38 -1.20
C GLY A 39 2.78 -11.14 -0.45
N ARG A 40 3.91 -10.59 -0.84
CA ARG A 40 4.42 -9.36 -0.24
C ARG A 40 3.67 -8.16 -0.80
N TYR A 41 3.79 -7.04 -0.12
CA TYR A 41 3.19 -5.78 -0.56
C TYR A 41 4.03 -4.61 -0.04
N PRO A 42 3.93 -3.44 -0.70
CA PRO A 42 4.70 -2.26 -0.24
C PRO A 42 4.25 -1.81 1.14
N LYS A 43 5.19 -1.31 1.91
CA LYS A 43 4.91 -0.75 3.24
C LYS A 43 4.79 0.76 3.20
N GLN A 44 5.04 1.37 2.04
CA GLN A 44 5.03 2.82 1.88
C GLN A 44 3.91 3.22 0.94
N HIS A 45 3.12 4.20 1.37
CA HIS A 45 2.02 4.74 0.58
C HIS A 45 2.50 5.25 -0.79
N GLU A 46 3.68 5.84 -0.81
CA GLU A 46 4.28 6.39 -2.02
C GLU A 46 4.39 5.36 -3.14
N LEU A 47 4.73 4.12 -2.80
CA LEU A 47 4.82 3.05 -3.79
C LEU A 47 3.45 2.67 -4.35
N TYR A 48 2.42 2.67 -3.51
CA TYR A 48 1.06 2.45 -3.98
C TYR A 48 0.64 3.54 -4.96
N GLN A 49 0.99 4.78 -4.67
CA GLN A 49 0.67 5.89 -5.56
C GLN A 49 1.37 5.75 -6.91
N LYS A 50 2.66 5.41 -6.88
CA LYS A 50 3.43 5.19 -8.10
C LYS A 50 2.87 4.03 -8.93
N LEU A 51 2.48 2.96 -8.26
CA LEU A 51 1.86 1.82 -8.92
C LEU A 51 0.54 2.19 -9.54
N ALA A 52 -0.30 2.91 -8.81
CA ALA A 52 -1.60 3.34 -9.32
C ALA A 52 -1.43 4.22 -10.56
N ASP A 53 -0.51 5.17 -10.51
CA ASP A 53 -0.22 6.05 -11.65
C ASP A 53 0.31 5.28 -12.85
N THR A 54 1.23 4.35 -12.62
CA THR A 54 1.85 3.57 -13.68
C THR A 54 0.88 2.59 -14.30
N LEU A 55 0.08 1.94 -13.48
CA LEU A 55 -0.87 0.93 -13.91
C LEU A 55 -2.22 1.50 -14.34
N GLY A 56 -2.45 2.79 -14.11
CA GLY A 56 -3.66 3.46 -14.55
C GLY A 56 -4.90 3.06 -13.78
N CYS A 57 -4.78 2.89 -12.48
CA CYS A 57 -5.90 2.53 -11.62
C CYS A 57 -5.94 3.42 -10.39
N ASP A 58 -7.01 3.33 -9.62
CA ASP A 58 -7.12 4.03 -8.36
C ASP A 58 -6.24 3.35 -7.31
N ILE A 59 -5.65 4.16 -6.45
CA ILE A 59 -4.82 3.64 -5.36
C ILE A 59 -5.64 2.73 -4.45
N SER A 60 -6.90 3.04 -4.23
CA SER A 60 -7.79 2.24 -3.39
C SER A 60 -8.01 0.84 -3.95
N TYR A 61 -7.95 0.68 -5.26
CA TYR A 61 -8.08 -0.63 -5.87
C TYR A 61 -6.91 -1.54 -5.50
N LEU A 62 -5.71 -0.98 -5.40
CA LEU A 62 -4.51 -1.75 -5.07
C LEU A 62 -4.46 -2.12 -3.59
N MET A 63 -5.03 -1.31 -2.74
CA MET A 63 -4.97 -1.52 -1.30
C MET A 63 -6.07 -2.47 -0.84
N THR A 64 -5.69 -3.49 -0.07
CA THR A 64 -6.64 -4.26 0.72
C THR A 64 -6.93 -3.50 2.00
N GLU A 65 -7.93 -3.92 2.76
CA GLU A 65 -8.25 -3.28 4.04
C GLU A 65 -7.07 -3.25 4.99
N GLU A 66 -6.35 -4.36 5.10
CA GLU A 66 -5.20 -4.46 5.99
C GLU A 66 -4.06 -3.55 5.54
N GLU A 67 -3.76 -3.56 4.26
CA GLU A 67 -2.71 -2.72 3.68
C GLU A 67 -3.07 -1.25 3.79
N ALA A 68 -4.29 -0.90 3.52
CA ALA A 68 -4.78 0.47 3.65
C ALA A 68 -4.68 0.95 5.09
N PHE A 69 -5.05 0.12 6.04
CA PHE A 69 -4.97 0.46 7.46
C PHE A 69 -3.53 0.74 7.88
N ILE A 70 -2.61 -0.15 7.53
CA ILE A 70 -1.19 0.00 7.89
C ILE A 70 -0.61 1.26 7.26
N THR A 71 -0.84 1.46 5.96
CA THR A 71 -0.31 2.61 5.24
C THR A 71 -0.91 3.91 5.74
N GLU A 72 -2.20 3.93 5.97
CA GLU A 72 -2.90 5.09 6.49
C GLU A 72 -2.41 5.47 7.87
N ALA A 73 -2.22 4.50 8.75
CA ALA A 73 -1.70 4.75 10.08
C ALA A 73 -0.30 5.34 10.02
N THR A 74 0.57 4.78 9.18
CA THR A 74 1.92 5.29 9.00
C THR A 74 1.92 6.71 8.46
N GLU A 75 1.06 6.98 7.50
CA GLU A 75 0.96 8.28 6.87
C GLU A 75 0.41 9.34 7.81
N GLN A 76 -0.66 9.03 8.52
CA GLN A 76 -1.30 9.97 9.43
C GLN A 76 -0.46 10.30 10.65
N PHE A 77 0.24 9.32 11.17
CA PHE A 77 0.92 9.46 12.43
C PHE A 77 2.43 9.63 12.28
N GLY A 78 3.00 9.14 11.19
CA GLY A 78 4.41 9.35 10.86
C GLY A 78 5.34 8.96 12.00
N SER A 79 6.54 9.53 11.97
CA SER A 79 7.55 9.25 12.98
C SER A 79 7.24 9.88 14.32
N ARG A 80 6.45 10.94 14.33
CA ARG A 80 5.94 11.55 15.55
C ARG A 80 4.72 10.86 16.09
N GLY A 81 4.28 9.90 15.34
CA GLY A 81 2.93 9.51 15.40
C GLY A 81 2.59 8.42 16.36
N ALA A 82 3.53 7.55 16.75
CA ALA A 82 3.19 6.45 17.62
C ALA A 82 2.53 6.93 18.91
N ARG A 83 3.10 7.96 19.52
CA ARG A 83 2.56 8.55 20.73
C ARG A 83 1.26 9.28 20.49
N GLN A 84 1.23 10.06 19.43
CA GLN A 84 0.05 10.83 19.06
C GLN A 84 -1.10 9.94 18.63
N ALA A 85 -0.78 8.89 17.90
CA ALA A 85 -1.77 7.90 17.49
C ALA A 85 -2.42 7.24 18.70
N GLN A 86 -1.62 6.88 19.68
CA GLN A 86 -2.13 6.28 20.91
C GLN A 86 -3.04 7.24 21.65
N GLN A 87 -2.67 8.51 21.76
CA GLN A 87 -3.50 9.51 22.39
C GLN A 87 -4.84 9.68 21.69
N ILE A 88 -4.81 9.75 20.37
CA ILE A 88 -6.03 9.90 19.59
C ILE A 88 -6.93 8.69 19.78
N LEU A 89 -6.37 7.50 19.75
CA LEU A 89 -7.13 6.28 19.96
C LEU A 89 -7.72 6.21 21.36
N GLU A 90 -6.96 6.60 22.35
CA GLU A 90 -7.43 6.64 23.73
C GLU A 90 -8.56 7.65 23.91
N GLN A 91 -8.44 8.82 23.31
CA GLN A 91 -9.49 9.83 23.35
C GLN A 91 -10.74 9.36 22.63
N ALA A 92 -10.58 8.75 21.46
CA ALA A 92 -11.70 8.22 20.74
C ALA A 92 -12.39 7.10 21.53
N ALA A 93 -11.62 6.20 22.10
CA ALA A 93 -12.16 5.14 22.93
C ALA A 93 -12.88 5.70 24.16
N ALA A 94 -12.31 6.72 24.79
CA ALA A 94 -12.94 7.38 25.91
C ALA A 94 -14.26 8.04 25.51
N MET A 95 -14.30 8.67 24.36
CA MET A 95 -15.53 9.27 23.85
C MET A 95 -16.62 8.24 23.59
N PHE A 96 -16.26 7.14 22.97
CA PHE A 96 -17.24 6.08 22.67
C PHE A 96 -17.60 5.26 23.89
N ALA A 97 -16.66 5.03 24.78
CA ALA A 97 -16.88 4.25 25.99
C ALA A 97 -17.53 5.08 27.10
N GLY A 98 -17.18 6.33 27.16
CA GLY A 98 -17.69 7.23 28.19
C GLY A 98 -18.96 7.95 27.86
N GLY A 99 -19.45 7.75 26.66
CA GLY A 99 -20.72 8.37 26.38
C GLY A 99 -20.93 8.69 25.01
#